data_9725572a80ca2a8aa54680bc85cb2193
#
_entry.id   9725572a80ca2a8aa54680bc85cb2193
#
_cell.length_a   1.000
_cell.length_b   1.000
_cell.length_c   1.000
_cell.angle_alpha   90.00
_cell.angle_beta   90.00
_cell.angle_gamma   90.00
#
_symmetry.space_group_name_H-M   'P 1'
#
loop_
_entity.id
_entity.type
_entity.pdbx_description
1 polymer ?
#
loop_
_entity_poly.entity_id
_entity_poly.type
_entity_poly.pdbx_seq_one_letter_code
_entity_poly.pdbx_strand_id
1 'polypeptide(L)'
;MWVVRAVRLEDVEPLAALIRLATRGLTSLQLDRDRLLDRIEQSVFAFSRTSPTPWGEPYVLVMADDTSGEIVGTSTVFAKTGGYQPFYTYQISTTEQRCESLGVQRRHTRLELLRIHDGPTEIGSLFLRKRVRGQGRGWWLSMARFVLIATRPHRFADRVIAEMRGHAKPDGTVPFWEALAAHFIPVDFAVADTLSTVNKQFIEELMPHHPIPLELLPPEVRESLGRVHPETEPALKMLRGEGFRQVDQVDIFDGGPVVSCETHRIDAVRRTRAVTVAGIADDLGRNPAGRGSETTGAMTGENRAEYGPVILASDHGGFCSVMTHVAEPEPGQVRIRPEDARTLGLETGCRARLLSRSR
;
A
#
# COMPACT_ATOMS: atom_id res chain seq x y z
N MET A 1 -7.55 21.39 -5.44
CA MET A 1 -7.96 20.04 -5.91
C MET A 1 -7.12 18.98 -5.21
N TRP A 2 -7.72 17.82 -4.86
CA TRP A 2 -6.93 16.72 -4.27
C TRP A 2 -6.16 15.95 -5.35
N VAL A 3 -4.90 15.63 -5.03
CA VAL A 3 -4.02 14.81 -5.86
C VAL A 3 -3.37 13.70 -5.02
N VAL A 4 -3.05 12.56 -5.64
CA VAL A 4 -2.13 11.58 -5.05
C VAL A 4 -0.89 11.56 -5.94
N ARG A 5 0.23 11.99 -5.37
CA ARG A 5 1.47 12.16 -6.12
C ARG A 5 2.70 11.61 -5.38
N ALA A 6 3.79 11.46 -6.10
CA ALA A 6 5.09 11.23 -5.50
C ALA A 6 5.42 12.34 -4.48
N VAL A 7 6.06 11.96 -3.37
CA VAL A 7 6.57 12.90 -2.38
C VAL A 7 7.68 13.76 -2.99
N ARG A 8 7.83 15.00 -2.50
CA ARG A 8 8.86 15.97 -2.91
C ARG A 8 9.68 16.41 -1.69
N LEU A 9 10.83 17.02 -1.91
CA LEU A 9 11.69 17.48 -0.81
C LEU A 9 11.00 18.53 0.07
N GLU A 10 10.20 19.41 -0.53
CA GLU A 10 9.42 20.42 0.19
C GLU A 10 8.30 19.83 1.09
N ASP A 11 7.96 18.56 0.94
CA ASP A 11 6.90 17.89 1.71
C ASP A 11 7.35 17.46 3.12
N VAL A 12 8.60 17.63 3.48
CA VAL A 12 9.17 17.18 4.77
C VAL A 12 8.34 17.69 5.96
N GLU A 13 8.08 18.99 6.06
CA GLU A 13 7.35 19.55 7.19
C GLU A 13 5.84 19.19 7.17
N PRO A 14 5.12 19.30 6.03
CA PRO A 14 3.73 18.86 5.93
C PRO A 14 3.55 17.37 6.25
N LEU A 15 4.47 16.51 5.79
CA LEU A 15 4.42 15.08 6.06
C LEU A 15 4.74 14.77 7.52
N ALA A 16 5.73 15.42 8.13
CA ALA A 16 6.02 15.30 9.55
C ALA A 16 4.81 15.72 10.41
N ALA A 17 4.10 16.79 10.01
CA ALA A 17 2.87 17.20 10.68
C ALA A 17 1.75 16.17 10.55
N LEU A 18 1.64 15.49 9.41
CA LEU A 18 0.69 14.39 9.22
C LEU A 18 1.03 13.18 10.10
N ILE A 19 2.31 12.79 10.15
CA ILE A 19 2.79 11.63 10.91
C ILE A 19 2.51 11.81 12.40
N ARG A 20 2.74 13.01 12.95
CA ARG A 20 2.42 13.32 14.36
C ARG A 20 0.94 13.11 14.73
N LEU A 21 0.02 13.16 13.76
CA LEU A 21 -1.40 12.89 13.98
C LEU A 21 -1.74 11.40 13.97
N ALA A 22 -0.85 10.58 13.46
CA ALA A 22 -1.04 9.14 13.31
C ALA A 22 -0.48 8.37 14.52
N THR A 23 -0.86 8.76 15.72
CA THR A 23 -0.26 8.44 17.01
C THR A 23 -0.01 6.96 17.34
N ARG A 24 -0.53 5.99 16.59
CA ARG A 24 -0.36 4.53 16.84
C ARG A 24 -0.51 3.65 15.59
N GLY A 25 -0.35 4.17 14.38
CA GLY A 25 -0.66 3.37 13.19
C GLY A 25 0.25 3.53 11.98
N LEU A 26 1.28 4.36 12.07
CA LEU A 26 2.27 4.58 11.00
C LEU A 26 3.68 4.33 11.53
N THR A 27 3.91 3.14 12.07
CA THR A 27 5.21 2.80 12.67
C THR A 27 6.34 2.92 11.66
N SER A 28 6.12 2.48 10.43
CA SER A 28 7.08 2.60 9.32
C SER A 28 7.46 4.03 8.90
N LEU A 29 6.77 5.05 9.42
CA LEU A 29 7.05 6.48 9.17
C LEU A 29 7.21 7.30 10.45
N GLN A 30 7.21 6.69 11.64
CA GLN A 30 7.52 7.38 12.89
C GLN A 30 9.04 7.66 12.98
N LEU A 31 9.50 8.52 12.09
CA LEU A 31 10.88 8.94 11.96
C LEU A 31 11.04 10.33 12.54
N ASP A 32 12.20 10.62 13.12
CA ASP A 32 12.58 12.01 13.36
C ASP A 32 12.70 12.76 12.02
N ARG A 33 12.87 14.08 12.11
CA ARG A 33 12.87 14.95 10.94
C ARG A 33 13.97 14.58 9.92
N ASP A 34 15.15 14.29 10.38
CA ASP A 34 16.32 14.03 9.51
C ASP A 34 16.15 12.70 8.78
N ARG A 35 15.72 11.67 9.49
CA ARG A 35 15.40 10.36 8.89
C ARG A 35 14.20 10.40 7.95
N LEU A 36 13.23 11.26 8.25
CA LEU A 36 12.11 11.48 7.31
C LEU A 36 12.60 12.15 6.04
N LEU A 37 13.51 13.10 6.15
CA LEU A 37 14.16 13.72 4.98
C LEU A 37 14.92 12.67 4.17
N ASP A 38 15.75 11.86 4.81
CA ASP A 38 16.48 10.74 4.15
C ASP A 38 15.51 9.82 3.39
N ARG A 39 14.36 9.47 4.01
CA ARG A 39 13.33 8.64 3.38
C ARG A 39 12.69 9.32 2.17
N ILE A 40 12.46 10.62 2.24
CA ILE A 40 11.95 11.43 1.13
C ILE A 40 12.98 11.50 0.00
N GLU A 41 14.25 11.75 0.30
CA GLU A 41 15.35 11.76 -0.68
C GLU A 41 15.49 10.41 -1.38
N GLN A 42 15.44 9.31 -0.64
CA GLN A 42 15.43 7.96 -1.21
C GLN A 42 14.25 7.76 -2.16
N SER A 43 13.07 8.28 -1.79
CA SER A 43 11.89 8.17 -2.65
C SER A 43 12.01 9.03 -3.91
N VAL A 44 12.47 10.26 -3.80
CA VAL A 44 12.72 11.15 -4.96
C VAL A 44 13.73 10.48 -5.90
N PHE A 45 14.81 9.93 -5.36
CA PHE A 45 15.78 9.16 -6.13
C PHE A 45 15.15 7.92 -6.79
N ALA A 46 14.31 7.16 -6.07
CA ALA A 46 13.62 5.99 -6.59
C ALA A 46 12.75 6.34 -7.81
N PHE A 47 12.01 7.45 -7.75
CA PHE A 47 11.19 7.90 -8.88
C PHE A 47 12.02 8.34 -10.10
N SER A 48 13.24 8.85 -9.90
CA SER A 48 14.14 9.30 -10.96
C SER A 48 14.96 8.18 -11.60
N ARG A 49 15.08 7.02 -10.94
CA ARG A 49 15.89 5.88 -11.44
C ARG A 49 15.39 5.34 -12.78
N THR A 50 16.32 4.98 -13.65
CA THR A 50 16.06 4.33 -14.93
C THR A 50 16.30 2.80 -14.88
N SER A 51 17.10 2.30 -13.91
CA SER A 51 17.37 0.86 -13.76
C SER A 51 16.08 0.06 -13.53
N PRO A 52 15.86 -1.05 -14.24
CA PRO A 52 14.63 -1.85 -14.08
C PRO A 52 14.63 -2.71 -12.82
N THR A 53 15.78 -2.97 -12.18
CA THR A 53 15.89 -3.92 -11.06
C THR A 53 15.43 -3.28 -9.74
N PRO A 54 14.49 -3.91 -9.00
CA PRO A 54 14.09 -3.43 -7.67
C PRO A 54 15.21 -3.67 -6.63
N TRP A 55 15.39 -2.72 -5.69
CA TRP A 55 16.46 -2.78 -4.69
C TRP A 55 15.97 -2.56 -3.26
N GLY A 56 14.78 -2.28 -2.98
CA GLY A 56 14.26 -1.95 -1.66
C GLY A 56 14.03 -0.46 -1.45
N GLU A 57 14.16 0.32 -2.53
CA GLU A 57 13.85 1.74 -2.54
C GLU A 57 12.37 1.99 -2.20
N PRO A 58 12.09 3.03 -1.39
CA PRO A 58 10.73 3.43 -1.08
C PRO A 58 10.14 4.31 -2.17
N TYR A 59 8.89 4.06 -2.55
CA TYR A 59 8.06 4.96 -3.35
C TYR A 59 6.99 5.54 -2.44
N VAL A 60 7.25 6.72 -1.88
CA VAL A 60 6.31 7.40 -0.98
C VAL A 60 5.34 8.23 -1.80
N LEU A 61 4.05 7.97 -1.61
CA LEU A 61 2.95 8.72 -2.20
C LEU A 61 2.29 9.58 -1.11
N VAL A 62 1.90 10.78 -1.47
CA VAL A 62 1.15 11.69 -0.62
C VAL A 62 -0.16 12.10 -1.27
N MET A 63 -1.22 12.16 -0.47
CA MET A 63 -2.46 12.84 -0.87
C MET A 63 -2.38 14.27 -0.39
N ALA A 64 -2.37 15.21 -1.32
CA ALA A 64 -2.21 16.63 -1.05
C ALA A 64 -3.31 17.45 -1.71
N ASP A 65 -3.58 18.62 -1.15
CA ASP A 65 -4.32 19.66 -1.86
C ASP A 65 -3.33 20.42 -2.76
N ASP A 66 -3.58 20.38 -4.07
CA ASP A 66 -2.72 20.97 -5.10
C ASP A 66 -2.63 22.52 -4.99
N THR A 67 -3.60 23.13 -4.33
CA THR A 67 -3.63 24.60 -4.13
C THR A 67 -2.89 25.04 -2.88
N SER A 68 -3.13 24.39 -1.74
CA SER A 68 -2.54 24.76 -0.46
C SER A 68 -1.27 24.01 -0.12
N GLY A 69 -0.97 22.92 -0.80
CA GLY A 69 0.14 22.02 -0.47
C GLY A 69 -0.10 21.19 0.79
N GLU A 70 -1.29 21.29 1.43
CA GLU A 70 -1.57 20.51 2.64
C GLU A 70 -1.57 19.01 2.36
N ILE A 71 -0.74 18.24 3.10
CA ILE A 71 -0.73 16.78 3.03
C ILE A 71 -1.72 16.22 4.05
N VAL A 72 -2.65 15.40 3.55
CA VAL A 72 -3.72 14.79 4.36
C VAL A 72 -3.68 13.27 4.40
N GLY A 73 -2.85 12.65 3.57
CA GLY A 73 -2.68 11.21 3.54
C GLY A 73 -1.33 10.81 2.96
N THR A 74 -0.91 9.60 3.27
CA THR A 74 0.32 8.97 2.74
C THR A 74 0.13 7.50 2.51
N SER A 75 0.93 6.93 1.62
CA SER A 75 1.09 5.50 1.42
C SER A 75 2.46 5.22 0.80
N THR A 76 3.02 4.04 1.04
CA THR A 76 4.35 3.69 0.53
C THR A 76 4.30 2.35 -0.19
N VAL A 77 5.14 2.22 -1.21
CA VAL A 77 5.52 0.96 -1.83
C VAL A 77 7.03 0.82 -1.69
N PHE A 78 7.50 -0.21 -0.99
CA PHE A 78 8.91 -0.60 -1.02
C PHE A 78 9.10 -1.55 -2.19
N ALA A 79 10.01 -1.21 -3.10
CA ALA A 79 10.21 -1.99 -4.32
C ALA A 79 10.47 -3.47 -4.03
N LYS A 80 11.14 -3.74 -2.91
CA LYS A 80 11.53 -5.07 -2.46
C LYS A 80 11.85 -5.06 -0.97
N THR A 81 11.44 -6.06 -0.24
CA THR A 81 11.90 -6.31 1.13
C THR A 81 13.28 -6.98 1.12
N GLY A 82 14.10 -6.73 2.15
CA GLY A 82 15.43 -7.33 2.27
C GLY A 82 16.51 -6.72 1.36
N GLY A 83 16.23 -5.64 0.62
CA GLY A 83 17.17 -5.06 -0.34
C GLY A 83 18.35 -4.35 0.30
N TYR A 84 18.10 -3.44 1.24
CA TYR A 84 19.16 -2.71 1.98
C TYR A 84 19.48 -3.32 3.33
N GLN A 85 18.46 -3.84 4.00
CA GLN A 85 18.56 -4.54 5.28
C GLN A 85 17.68 -5.79 5.22
N PRO A 86 18.00 -6.84 5.98
CA PRO A 86 17.14 -8.02 6.05
C PRO A 86 15.70 -7.65 6.44
N PHE A 87 14.75 -8.37 5.88
CA PHE A 87 13.36 -8.35 6.33
C PHE A 87 13.16 -9.55 7.25
N TYR A 88 12.57 -9.32 8.42
CA TYR A 88 12.32 -10.34 9.42
C TYR A 88 10.82 -10.56 9.56
N THR A 89 10.40 -11.82 9.57
CA THR A 89 9.03 -12.25 9.80
C THR A 89 9.04 -13.62 10.47
N TYR A 90 8.03 -13.95 11.26
CA TYR A 90 7.87 -15.31 11.74
C TYR A 90 7.07 -16.14 10.74
N GLN A 91 7.62 -17.29 10.34
CA GLN A 91 6.88 -18.34 9.64
C GLN A 91 6.17 -19.20 10.67
N ILE A 92 4.88 -19.40 10.51
CA ILE A 92 4.09 -20.35 11.28
C ILE A 92 4.18 -21.71 10.58
N SER A 93 4.65 -22.71 11.28
CA SER A 93 4.70 -24.08 10.77
C SER A 93 4.02 -25.04 11.76
N THR A 94 3.27 -26.03 11.24
CA THR A 94 2.57 -27.02 12.04
C THR A 94 3.04 -28.41 11.65
N THR A 95 3.42 -29.21 12.66
CA THR A 95 3.82 -30.61 12.51
C THR A 95 2.93 -31.50 13.34
N GLU A 96 2.65 -32.71 12.86
CA GLU A 96 1.93 -33.74 13.63
C GLU A 96 2.94 -34.67 14.29
N GLN A 97 2.77 -34.89 15.59
CA GLN A 97 3.54 -35.87 16.36
C GLN A 97 2.61 -36.92 16.90
N ARG A 98 3.03 -38.18 16.79
CA ARG A 98 2.31 -39.34 17.30
C ARG A 98 3.18 -40.06 18.32
N CYS A 99 2.61 -40.31 19.48
CA CYS A 99 3.21 -41.13 20.52
C CYS A 99 2.37 -42.41 20.68
N GLU A 100 2.87 -43.55 20.16
CA GLU A 100 2.12 -44.80 20.21
C GLU A 100 2.00 -45.36 21.64
N SER A 101 3.03 -45.17 22.47
CA SER A 101 3.04 -45.66 23.86
C SER A 101 2.00 -44.96 24.75
N LEU A 102 1.61 -43.72 24.40
CA LEU A 102 0.59 -42.95 25.11
C LEU A 102 -0.75 -42.88 24.35
N GLY A 103 -0.81 -43.44 23.14
CA GLY A 103 -1.99 -43.35 22.27
C GLY A 103 -2.35 -41.89 21.89
N VAL A 104 -1.38 -40.98 21.88
CA VAL A 104 -1.60 -39.55 21.70
C VAL A 104 -1.12 -39.12 20.32
N GLN A 105 -1.97 -38.36 19.62
CA GLN A 105 -1.59 -37.61 18.44
C GLN A 105 -1.81 -36.13 18.72
N ARG A 106 -0.78 -35.29 18.50
CA ARG A 106 -0.84 -33.84 18.74
C ARG A 106 -0.28 -33.06 17.54
N ARG A 107 -0.88 -31.92 17.30
CA ARG A 107 -0.32 -30.89 16.41
C ARG A 107 0.53 -29.96 17.24
N HIS A 108 1.76 -29.75 16.79
CA HIS A 108 2.68 -28.77 17.33
C HIS A 108 2.85 -27.64 16.32
N THR A 109 2.51 -26.42 16.74
CA THR A 109 2.69 -25.23 15.94
C THR A 109 3.87 -24.43 16.49
N ARG A 110 4.72 -23.93 15.63
CA ARG A 110 5.93 -23.20 16.00
C ARG A 110 6.11 -21.96 15.13
N LEU A 111 6.79 -20.95 15.68
CA LEU A 111 7.27 -19.77 15.01
C LEU A 111 8.73 -19.98 14.64
N GLU A 112 9.07 -19.76 13.38
CA GLU A 112 10.45 -19.79 12.87
C GLU A 112 10.80 -18.39 12.37
N LEU A 113 11.84 -17.76 12.94
CA LEU A 113 12.31 -16.47 12.50
C LEU A 113 12.95 -16.59 11.13
N LEU A 114 12.34 -15.97 10.13
CA LEU A 114 12.89 -15.88 8.79
C LEU A 114 13.66 -14.58 8.63
N ARG A 115 14.82 -14.69 7.97
CA ARG A 115 15.65 -13.58 7.54
C ARG A 115 15.69 -13.56 6.02
N ILE A 116 15.04 -12.58 5.42
CA ILE A 116 14.85 -12.49 3.98
C ILE A 116 15.69 -11.35 3.41
N HIS A 117 16.57 -11.64 2.45
CA HIS A 117 17.43 -10.68 1.75
C HIS A 117 16.92 -10.33 0.36
N ASP A 118 16.08 -11.16 -0.23
CA ASP A 118 15.50 -11.00 -1.55
C ASP A 118 14.03 -11.36 -1.51
N GLY A 119 13.24 -10.43 -1.01
CA GLY A 119 11.84 -10.64 -0.72
C GLY A 119 10.88 -9.96 -1.71
N PRO A 120 9.58 -10.05 -1.43
CA PRO A 120 8.54 -9.43 -2.23
C PRO A 120 8.55 -7.90 -2.14
N THR A 121 7.80 -7.26 -3.02
CA THR A 121 7.40 -5.85 -2.86
C THR A 121 6.51 -5.73 -1.62
N GLU A 122 6.71 -4.70 -0.83
CA GLU A 122 5.88 -4.42 0.34
C GLU A 122 5.08 -3.13 0.13
N ILE A 123 3.80 -3.17 0.49
CA ILE A 123 2.95 -1.98 0.55
C ILE A 123 2.61 -1.66 2.00
N GLY A 124 2.83 -0.41 2.39
CA GLY A 124 2.64 0.01 3.79
C GLY A 124 2.29 1.48 3.93
N SER A 125 2.43 1.97 5.15
CA SER A 125 2.29 3.38 5.53
C SER A 125 0.99 4.05 5.07
N LEU A 126 -0.10 3.28 4.93
CA LEU A 126 -1.39 3.81 4.47
C LEU A 126 -2.09 4.57 5.60
N PHE A 127 -2.11 5.87 5.49
CA PHE A 127 -2.82 6.74 6.44
C PHE A 127 -3.56 7.87 5.73
N LEU A 128 -4.75 8.18 6.23
CA LEU A 128 -5.56 9.30 5.78
C LEU A 128 -6.21 9.99 6.98
N ARG A 129 -6.05 11.30 7.10
CA ARG A 129 -6.67 12.11 8.17
C ARG A 129 -8.17 11.84 8.25
N LYS A 130 -8.68 11.68 9.48
CA LYS A 130 -10.10 11.34 9.72
C LYS A 130 -11.05 12.33 9.02
N ARG A 131 -10.75 13.64 9.07
CA ARG A 131 -11.59 14.70 8.50
C ARG A 131 -11.77 14.65 6.98
N VAL A 132 -10.86 13.97 6.27
CA VAL A 132 -10.93 13.84 4.80
C VAL A 132 -11.33 12.43 4.35
N ARG A 133 -11.66 11.54 5.26
CA ARG A 133 -12.17 10.20 4.94
C ARG A 133 -13.55 10.31 4.29
N GLY A 134 -13.92 9.33 3.51
CA GLY A 134 -15.15 9.34 2.72
C GLY A 134 -14.90 9.69 1.24
N GLN A 135 -15.97 9.73 0.45
CA GLN A 135 -15.94 10.07 -0.98
C GLN A 135 -14.92 9.25 -1.82
N GLY A 136 -14.59 8.03 -1.38
CA GLY A 136 -13.63 7.17 -2.09
C GLY A 136 -12.14 7.52 -1.90
N ARG A 137 -11.78 8.57 -1.12
CA ARG A 137 -10.38 9.01 -1.00
C ARG A 137 -9.45 7.95 -0.41
N GLY A 138 -9.90 7.18 0.58
CA GLY A 138 -9.10 6.09 1.15
C GLY A 138 -8.87 4.96 0.14
N TRP A 139 -9.87 4.64 -0.67
CA TRP A 139 -9.73 3.72 -1.78
C TRP A 139 -8.74 4.27 -2.81
N TRP A 140 -8.88 5.51 -3.25
CA TRP A 140 -7.96 6.13 -4.20
C TRP A 140 -6.51 6.09 -3.72
N LEU A 141 -6.24 6.55 -2.48
CA LEU A 141 -4.88 6.53 -1.92
C LEU A 141 -4.32 5.09 -1.86
N SER A 142 -5.16 4.11 -1.53
CA SER A 142 -4.77 2.70 -1.53
C SER A 142 -4.48 2.19 -2.94
N MET A 143 -5.35 2.47 -3.91
CA MET A 143 -5.22 1.99 -5.29
C MET A 143 -4.10 2.68 -6.06
N ALA A 144 -3.75 3.92 -5.72
CA ALA A 144 -2.64 4.63 -6.35
C ALA A 144 -1.32 3.84 -6.32
N ARG A 145 -1.08 3.03 -5.27
CA ARG A 145 0.07 2.13 -5.18
C ARG A 145 0.05 1.08 -6.30
N PHE A 146 -1.10 0.50 -6.56
CA PHE A 146 -1.26 -0.53 -7.60
C PHE A 146 -1.22 0.07 -9.01
N VAL A 147 -1.74 1.29 -9.18
CA VAL A 147 -1.58 2.05 -10.44
C VAL A 147 -0.10 2.34 -10.70
N LEU A 148 0.67 2.74 -9.67
CA LEU A 148 2.13 2.92 -9.76
C LEU A 148 2.82 1.62 -10.17
N ILE A 149 2.50 0.48 -9.53
CA ILE A 149 3.05 -0.84 -9.87
C ILE A 149 2.74 -1.21 -11.33
N ALA A 150 1.49 -1.01 -11.76
CA ALA A 150 1.08 -1.26 -13.15
C ALA A 150 1.77 -0.34 -14.16
N THR A 151 2.14 0.87 -13.75
CA THR A 151 2.84 1.84 -14.60
C THR A 151 4.31 1.49 -14.80
N ARG A 152 4.94 0.93 -13.77
CA ARG A 152 6.37 0.61 -13.74
C ARG A 152 6.63 -0.84 -13.28
N PRO A 153 6.08 -1.86 -13.98
CA PRO A 153 6.07 -3.24 -13.48
C PRO A 153 7.48 -3.80 -13.20
N HIS A 154 8.49 -3.40 -13.98
CA HIS A 154 9.87 -3.87 -13.79
C HIS A 154 10.58 -3.32 -12.55
N ARG A 155 9.94 -2.39 -11.82
CA ARG A 155 10.47 -1.81 -10.57
C ARG A 155 10.04 -2.56 -9.32
N PHE A 156 9.22 -3.57 -9.47
CA PHE A 156 8.60 -4.27 -8.34
C PHE A 156 8.75 -5.78 -8.51
N ALA A 157 8.73 -6.49 -7.40
CA ALA A 157 8.82 -7.94 -7.40
C ALA A 157 7.53 -8.60 -7.93
N ASP A 158 7.63 -9.88 -8.29
CA ASP A 158 6.50 -10.68 -8.80
C ASP A 158 5.43 -10.97 -7.75
N ARG A 159 5.70 -10.62 -6.50
CA ARG A 159 4.80 -10.78 -5.35
C ARG A 159 4.75 -9.51 -4.52
N VAL A 160 3.58 -9.17 -4.05
CA VAL A 160 3.34 -8.03 -3.14
C VAL A 160 2.84 -8.55 -1.81
N ILE A 161 3.40 -8.02 -0.72
CA ILE A 161 2.92 -8.28 0.64
C ILE A 161 2.47 -6.99 1.32
N ALA A 162 1.67 -7.15 2.37
CA ALA A 162 1.42 -6.13 3.38
C ALA A 162 1.45 -6.79 4.76
N GLU A 163 2.26 -6.25 5.66
CA GLU A 163 2.17 -6.54 7.08
C GLU A 163 1.02 -5.71 7.66
N MET A 164 0.08 -6.41 8.28
CA MET A 164 -1.09 -5.77 8.89
C MET A 164 -0.86 -5.67 10.38
N ARG A 165 -1.08 -4.51 10.94
CA ARG A 165 -0.95 -4.29 12.40
C ARG A 165 -1.71 -5.37 13.18
N GLY A 166 -1.03 -5.99 14.15
CA GLY A 166 -1.54 -7.03 15.00
C GLY A 166 -2.44 -6.53 16.13
N HIS A 167 -2.89 -7.45 16.97
CA HIS A 167 -3.77 -7.16 18.09
C HIS A 167 -3.05 -6.36 19.17
N ALA A 168 -3.71 -5.28 19.62
CA ALA A 168 -3.30 -4.52 20.81
C ALA A 168 -4.50 -4.31 21.74
N LYS A 169 -4.26 -4.30 23.06
CA LYS A 169 -5.27 -3.97 24.06
C LYS A 169 -5.65 -2.48 23.99
N PRO A 170 -6.78 -2.07 24.57
CA PRO A 170 -7.20 -0.66 24.56
C PRO A 170 -6.21 0.29 25.24
N ASP A 171 -5.43 -0.18 26.21
CA ASP A 171 -4.36 0.57 26.87
C ASP A 171 -3.10 0.72 26.01
N GLY A 172 -3.04 0.01 24.88
CA GLY A 172 -1.92 0.01 23.94
C GLY A 172 -0.91 -1.11 24.16
N THR A 173 -1.11 -1.97 25.17
CA THR A 173 -0.30 -3.16 25.37
C THR A 173 -0.43 -4.10 24.17
N VAL A 174 0.69 -4.64 23.71
CA VAL A 174 0.78 -5.63 22.63
C VAL A 174 1.06 -7.01 23.24
N PRO A 175 0.06 -7.89 23.37
CA PRO A 175 0.22 -9.16 24.09
C PRO A 175 1.31 -10.06 23.52
N PHE A 176 1.48 -10.06 22.18
CA PHE A 176 2.52 -10.84 21.51
C PHE A 176 3.92 -10.33 21.85
N TRP A 177 4.12 -9.01 21.89
CA TRP A 177 5.36 -8.39 22.32
C TRP A 177 5.73 -8.79 23.75
N GLU A 178 4.80 -8.60 24.69
CA GLU A 178 5.02 -8.90 26.11
C GLU A 178 5.34 -10.38 26.36
N ALA A 179 4.69 -11.27 25.62
CA ALA A 179 4.87 -12.71 25.80
C ALA A 179 6.11 -13.29 25.11
N LEU A 180 6.72 -12.57 24.20
CA LEU A 180 7.83 -13.08 23.40
C LEU A 180 8.98 -12.08 23.31
N ALA A 181 8.87 -11.05 22.51
CA ALA A 181 10.00 -10.20 22.15
C ALA A 181 10.57 -9.39 23.33
N ALA A 182 9.72 -8.97 24.27
CA ALA A 182 10.16 -8.25 25.47
C ALA A 182 11.12 -9.05 26.37
N HIS A 183 11.12 -10.37 26.27
CA HIS A 183 12.07 -11.22 27.01
C HIS A 183 13.50 -11.16 26.46
N PHE A 184 13.67 -10.71 25.21
CA PHE A 184 14.95 -10.67 24.51
C PHE A 184 15.40 -9.25 24.22
N ILE A 185 14.47 -8.34 23.98
CA ILE A 185 14.72 -6.94 23.60
C ILE A 185 14.30 -6.05 24.79
N PRO A 186 15.27 -5.51 25.59
CA PRO A 186 14.97 -4.81 26.84
C PRO A 186 14.55 -3.34 26.65
N VAL A 187 13.64 -3.09 25.72
CA VAL A 187 13.04 -1.76 25.50
C VAL A 187 11.53 -1.91 25.25
N ASP A 188 10.80 -0.81 25.33
CA ASP A 188 9.37 -0.83 25.05
C ASP A 188 9.06 -1.13 23.56
N PHE A 189 7.92 -1.73 23.28
CA PHE A 189 7.44 -2.03 21.92
C PHE A 189 7.60 -0.84 20.96
N ALA A 190 7.14 0.35 21.36
CA ALA A 190 7.18 1.53 20.49
C ALA A 190 8.62 1.96 20.13
N VAL A 191 9.56 1.73 21.05
CA VAL A 191 11.00 2.01 20.83
C VAL A 191 11.58 1.00 19.87
N ALA A 192 11.36 -0.30 20.07
CA ALA A 192 11.85 -1.36 19.20
C ALA A 192 11.28 -1.23 17.78
N ASP A 193 9.99 -0.98 17.67
CA ASP A 193 9.29 -0.82 16.40
C ASP A 193 9.85 0.38 15.61
N THR A 194 10.02 1.54 16.27
CA THR A 194 10.67 2.71 15.66
C THR A 194 12.12 2.41 15.25
N LEU A 195 12.89 1.74 16.12
CA LEU A 195 14.29 1.40 15.84
C LEU A 195 14.41 0.47 14.63
N SER A 196 13.48 -0.47 14.47
CA SER A 196 13.48 -1.44 13.35
C SER A 196 13.36 -0.78 11.96
N THR A 197 12.82 0.44 11.91
CA THR A 197 12.72 1.20 10.65
C THR A 197 14.07 1.76 10.20
N VAL A 198 15.04 1.82 11.10
CA VAL A 198 16.37 2.44 10.90
C VAL A 198 17.47 1.39 10.86
N ASN A 199 17.49 0.53 11.86
CA ASN A 199 18.51 -0.52 12.02
C ASN A 199 17.85 -1.77 12.57
N LYS A 200 18.02 -2.87 11.88
CA LYS A 200 17.47 -4.19 12.24
C LYS A 200 18.50 -5.12 12.88
N GLN A 201 19.72 -4.64 13.13
CA GLN A 201 20.79 -5.46 13.67
C GLN A 201 20.46 -6.05 15.05
N PHE A 202 19.78 -5.29 15.91
CA PHE A 202 19.35 -5.75 17.22
C PHE A 202 18.38 -6.95 17.15
N ILE A 203 17.61 -7.08 16.06
CA ILE A 203 16.74 -8.24 15.83
C ILE A 203 17.58 -9.48 15.61
N GLU A 204 18.62 -9.36 14.77
CA GLU A 204 19.55 -10.46 14.49
C GLU A 204 20.32 -10.90 15.75
N GLU A 205 20.72 -9.95 16.59
CA GLU A 205 21.56 -10.20 17.74
C GLU A 205 20.78 -10.72 18.96
N LEU A 206 19.53 -10.30 19.13
CA LEU A 206 18.77 -10.56 20.36
C LEU A 206 17.64 -11.58 20.20
N MET A 207 17.02 -11.65 19.03
CA MET A 207 15.89 -12.57 18.86
C MET A 207 16.34 -14.02 18.72
N PRO A 208 15.56 -14.99 19.26
CA PRO A 208 15.92 -16.39 19.21
C PRO A 208 15.90 -16.92 17.77
N HIS A 209 17.00 -17.60 17.39
CA HIS A 209 17.14 -18.23 16.07
C HIS A 209 16.54 -19.64 16.00
N HIS A 210 16.16 -20.22 17.16
CA HIS A 210 15.52 -21.53 17.22
C HIS A 210 13.99 -21.41 17.13
N PRO A 211 13.32 -22.40 16.54
CA PRO A 211 11.85 -22.42 16.49
C PRO A 211 11.23 -22.33 17.89
N ILE A 212 10.20 -21.51 18.03
CA ILE A 212 9.51 -21.26 19.29
C ILE A 212 8.17 -22.01 19.24
N PRO A 213 7.96 -23.05 20.10
CA PRO A 213 6.66 -23.72 20.18
C PRO A 213 5.57 -22.76 20.68
N LEU A 214 4.46 -22.65 19.95
CA LEU A 214 3.33 -21.77 20.34
C LEU A 214 2.67 -22.22 21.64
N GLU A 215 2.77 -23.50 21.98
CA GLU A 215 2.26 -24.05 23.23
C GLU A 215 2.85 -23.41 24.49
N LEU A 216 4.03 -22.80 24.37
CA LEU A 216 4.70 -22.07 25.45
C LEU A 216 4.13 -20.67 25.66
N LEU A 217 3.44 -20.10 24.68
CA LEU A 217 2.83 -18.77 24.78
C LEU A 217 1.46 -18.83 25.49
N PRO A 218 1.07 -17.77 26.19
CA PRO A 218 -0.23 -17.66 26.81
C PRO A 218 -1.39 -17.93 25.83
N PRO A 219 -2.52 -18.51 26.26
CA PRO A 219 -3.65 -18.78 25.40
C PRO A 219 -4.14 -17.54 24.63
N GLU A 220 -4.24 -16.38 25.31
CA GLU A 220 -4.68 -15.11 24.70
C GLU A 220 -3.80 -14.67 23.53
N VAL A 221 -2.49 -14.93 23.61
CA VAL A 221 -1.51 -14.61 22.56
C VAL A 221 -1.69 -15.54 21.38
N ARG A 222 -1.83 -16.83 21.63
CA ARG A 222 -2.09 -17.85 20.57
C ARG A 222 -3.38 -17.57 19.81
N GLU A 223 -4.43 -17.11 20.52
CA GLU A 223 -5.71 -16.77 19.91
C GLU A 223 -5.67 -15.46 19.11
N SER A 224 -4.81 -14.51 19.49
CA SER A 224 -4.67 -13.23 18.80
C SER A 224 -3.65 -13.27 17.65
N LEU A 225 -2.81 -14.29 17.59
CA LEU A 225 -1.79 -14.42 16.55
C LEU A 225 -2.42 -14.44 15.15
N GLY A 226 -1.91 -13.60 14.27
CA GLY A 226 -2.44 -13.44 12.92
C GLY A 226 -3.82 -12.76 12.85
N ARG A 227 -4.28 -12.13 13.92
CA ARG A 227 -5.47 -11.27 13.91
C ARG A 227 -5.08 -9.81 13.67
N VAL A 228 -5.82 -9.16 12.80
CA VAL A 228 -5.59 -7.76 12.47
C VAL A 228 -6.17 -6.85 13.56
N HIS A 229 -5.51 -5.73 13.80
CA HIS A 229 -6.06 -4.67 14.66
C HIS A 229 -7.37 -4.09 14.08
N PRO A 230 -8.42 -3.84 14.88
CA PRO A 230 -9.71 -3.36 14.38
C PRO A 230 -9.63 -2.09 13.52
N GLU A 231 -8.75 -1.15 13.83
CA GLU A 231 -8.57 0.08 13.03
C GLU A 231 -8.02 -0.18 11.63
N THR A 232 -7.34 -1.31 11.39
CA THR A 232 -6.76 -1.67 10.08
C THR A 232 -7.63 -2.66 9.30
N GLU A 233 -8.72 -3.16 9.90
CA GLU A 233 -9.70 -4.03 9.23
C GLU A 233 -10.21 -3.47 7.88
N PRO A 234 -10.56 -2.17 7.76
CA PRO A 234 -10.97 -1.60 6.48
C PRO A 234 -9.90 -1.69 5.39
N ALA A 235 -8.62 -1.53 5.76
CA ALA A 235 -7.50 -1.68 4.83
C ALA A 235 -7.33 -3.14 4.39
N LEU A 236 -7.43 -4.09 5.33
CA LEU A 236 -7.40 -5.52 5.03
C LEU A 236 -8.55 -5.92 4.09
N LYS A 237 -9.76 -5.39 4.31
CA LYS A 237 -10.92 -5.64 3.44
C LYS A 237 -10.66 -5.15 2.01
N MET A 238 -10.05 -3.97 1.86
CA MET A 238 -9.65 -3.48 0.53
C MET A 238 -8.65 -4.40 -0.15
N LEU A 239 -7.61 -4.85 0.57
CA LEU A 239 -6.60 -5.76 0.03
C LEU A 239 -7.19 -7.13 -0.35
N ARG A 240 -8.09 -7.69 0.48
CA ARG A 240 -8.81 -8.92 0.14
C ARG A 240 -9.63 -8.77 -1.15
N GLY A 241 -10.25 -7.61 -1.36
CA GLY A 241 -10.95 -7.26 -2.61
C GLY A 241 -10.02 -7.22 -3.81
N GLU A 242 -8.75 -6.91 -3.63
CA GLU A 242 -7.73 -6.90 -4.66
C GLU A 242 -7.02 -8.26 -4.87
N GLY A 243 -7.46 -9.32 -4.17
CA GLY A 243 -6.95 -10.68 -4.33
C GLY A 243 -5.91 -11.11 -3.30
N PHE A 244 -5.58 -10.26 -2.33
CA PHE A 244 -4.64 -10.63 -1.26
C PHE A 244 -5.23 -11.70 -0.36
N ARG A 245 -4.37 -12.64 0.06
CA ARG A 245 -4.68 -13.72 1.00
C ARG A 245 -3.69 -13.67 2.16
N GLN A 246 -4.17 -14.03 3.34
CA GLN A 246 -3.29 -14.24 4.48
C GLN A 246 -2.40 -15.44 4.20
N VAL A 247 -1.12 -15.31 4.54
CA VAL A 247 -0.12 -16.37 4.47
C VAL A 247 0.28 -16.77 5.89
N ASP A 248 0.98 -17.90 6.01
CA ASP A 248 1.44 -18.42 7.31
C ASP A 248 2.66 -17.65 7.82
N GLN A 249 2.58 -16.33 7.79
CA GLN A 249 3.59 -15.41 8.30
C GLN A 249 2.94 -14.34 9.16
N VAL A 250 3.69 -13.89 10.17
CA VAL A 250 3.27 -12.83 11.08
C VAL A 250 4.42 -11.89 11.39
N ASP A 251 4.09 -10.65 11.67
CA ASP A 251 5.03 -9.65 12.15
C ASP A 251 5.73 -10.11 13.45
N ILE A 252 7.02 -9.79 13.58
CA ILE A 252 7.85 -10.26 14.67
C ILE A 252 7.61 -9.56 16.02
N PHE A 253 6.96 -8.40 15.99
CA PHE A 253 6.73 -7.57 17.19
C PHE A 253 5.30 -7.63 17.70
N ASP A 254 4.31 -7.59 16.80
CA ASP A 254 2.91 -7.53 17.20
C ASP A 254 2.09 -8.78 16.82
N GLY A 255 2.72 -9.73 16.11
CA GLY A 255 2.05 -10.95 15.66
C GLY A 255 0.97 -10.72 14.62
N GLY A 256 0.93 -9.55 14.00
CA GLY A 256 -0.01 -9.18 12.96
C GLY A 256 0.15 -10.03 11.70
N PRO A 257 -0.95 -10.27 10.95
CA PRO A 257 -0.90 -11.15 9.78
C PRO A 257 -0.20 -10.49 8.61
N VAL A 258 0.57 -11.28 7.87
CA VAL A 258 1.05 -10.93 6.53
C VAL A 258 0.02 -11.38 5.50
N VAL A 259 -0.35 -10.48 4.59
CA VAL A 259 -1.18 -10.80 3.43
C VAL A 259 -0.36 -10.65 2.15
N SER A 260 -0.61 -11.50 1.18
CA SER A 260 0.18 -11.58 -0.05
C SER A 260 -0.68 -11.79 -1.28
N CYS A 261 -0.22 -11.25 -2.42
CA CYS A 261 -0.77 -11.52 -3.75
C CYS A 261 0.35 -11.53 -4.79
N GLU A 262 0.25 -12.37 -5.80
CA GLU A 262 1.12 -12.27 -6.98
C GLU A 262 0.81 -10.97 -7.72
N THR A 263 1.83 -10.20 -8.08
CA THR A 263 1.69 -8.85 -8.63
C THR A 263 0.75 -8.80 -9.83
N HIS A 264 0.89 -9.76 -10.74
CA HIS A 264 0.04 -9.86 -11.94
C HIS A 264 -1.40 -10.30 -11.66
N ARG A 265 -1.70 -10.81 -10.44
CA ARG A 265 -3.06 -11.22 -10.01
C ARG A 265 -3.78 -10.14 -9.21
N ILE A 266 -3.11 -9.07 -8.81
CA ILE A 266 -3.75 -7.95 -8.14
C ILE A 266 -4.78 -7.33 -9.09
N ASP A 267 -6.04 -7.25 -8.67
CA ASP A 267 -7.14 -6.83 -9.53
C ASP A 267 -6.95 -5.41 -10.07
N ALA A 268 -6.54 -4.46 -9.24
CA ALA A 268 -6.24 -3.09 -9.67
C ALA A 268 -5.06 -3.04 -10.67
N VAL A 269 -4.02 -3.88 -10.51
CA VAL A 269 -2.91 -3.95 -11.46
C VAL A 269 -3.41 -4.44 -12.82
N ARG A 270 -4.21 -5.50 -12.85
CA ARG A 270 -4.80 -6.06 -14.07
C ARG A 270 -5.74 -5.11 -14.80
N ARG A 271 -6.54 -4.36 -14.04
CA ARG A 271 -7.53 -3.41 -14.57
C ARG A 271 -6.95 -2.06 -14.96
N THR A 272 -5.74 -1.75 -14.48
CA THR A 272 -5.05 -0.52 -14.87
C THR A 272 -4.61 -0.62 -16.33
N ARG A 273 -5.18 0.21 -17.18
CA ARG A 273 -4.92 0.21 -18.62
C ARG A 273 -4.25 1.49 -19.09
N ALA A 274 -3.45 1.37 -20.13
CA ALA A 274 -2.91 2.53 -20.83
C ALA A 274 -4.03 3.16 -21.68
N VAL A 275 -4.11 4.48 -21.64
CA VAL A 275 -5.03 5.28 -22.46
C VAL A 275 -4.28 6.44 -23.08
N THR A 276 -4.81 6.97 -24.19
CA THR A 276 -4.29 8.16 -24.86
C THR A 276 -5.29 9.30 -24.67
N VAL A 277 -4.80 10.49 -24.33
CA VAL A 277 -5.63 11.69 -24.22
C VAL A 277 -6.04 12.13 -25.63
N ALA A 278 -7.29 11.88 -26.00
CA ALA A 278 -7.85 12.27 -27.31
C ALA A 278 -8.30 13.72 -27.38
N GLY A 279 -8.45 14.38 -26.23
CA GLY A 279 -8.84 15.80 -26.18
C GLY A 279 -9.03 16.29 -24.75
N ILE A 280 -9.00 17.60 -24.61
CA ILE A 280 -9.19 18.33 -23.36
C ILE A 280 -10.43 19.22 -23.53
N ALA A 281 -11.45 19.03 -22.69
CA ALA A 281 -12.73 19.73 -22.81
C ALA A 281 -13.42 19.87 -21.44
N ASP A 282 -14.07 21.02 -21.19
CA ASP A 282 -14.85 21.24 -19.97
C ASP A 282 -16.12 20.36 -19.94
N ASP A 283 -16.76 20.17 -21.08
CA ASP A 283 -17.93 19.30 -21.22
C ASP A 283 -17.54 17.93 -21.77
N LEU A 284 -17.46 16.96 -20.88
CA LEU A 284 -17.17 15.56 -21.21
C LEU A 284 -18.38 14.85 -21.82
N GLY A 285 -19.57 15.46 -21.82
CA GLY A 285 -20.86 14.86 -22.19
C GLY A 285 -21.34 15.10 -23.62
N ARG A 286 -20.72 16.00 -24.41
CA ARG A 286 -21.10 16.29 -25.80
C ARG A 286 -20.09 15.78 -26.81
N ASN A 287 -20.56 14.93 -27.71
CA ASN A 287 -19.79 14.48 -28.87
C ASN A 287 -19.68 15.68 -29.86
N PRO A 288 -18.49 16.22 -30.20
CA PRO A 288 -18.37 17.34 -31.13
C PRO A 288 -18.63 16.98 -32.60
N ALA A 289 -18.99 15.73 -32.93
CA ALA A 289 -19.29 15.28 -34.27
C ALA A 289 -20.78 15.43 -34.66
N GLY A 290 -21.45 16.49 -34.19
CA GLY A 290 -22.85 16.73 -34.46
C GLY A 290 -23.16 18.17 -34.89
N ARG A 291 -22.48 18.72 -35.90
CA ARG A 291 -23.05 19.79 -36.72
C ARG A 291 -23.64 19.18 -37.97
N GLY A 292 -24.96 19.08 -38.02
CA GLY A 292 -25.70 18.90 -39.28
C GLY A 292 -26.63 17.71 -39.29
N SER A 293 -27.88 18.07 -39.22
CA SER A 293 -29.16 17.48 -39.67
C SER A 293 -30.08 17.01 -38.56
N GLU A 294 -31.12 17.80 -38.39
CA GLU A 294 -32.38 17.37 -37.81
C GLU A 294 -32.94 16.24 -38.72
N THR A 295 -32.94 15.04 -38.21
CA THR A 295 -33.83 13.97 -38.64
C THR A 295 -34.28 13.20 -37.41
N THR A 296 -35.54 13.36 -37.11
CA THR A 296 -36.39 12.55 -36.21
C THR A 296 -36.22 11.07 -36.53
N GLY A 297 -35.49 10.37 -35.70
CA GLY A 297 -35.38 8.92 -35.72
C GLY A 297 -35.04 8.43 -34.31
N ALA A 298 -35.99 7.75 -33.67
CA ALA A 298 -35.78 7.08 -32.41
C ALA A 298 -34.59 6.10 -32.53
N MET A 299 -33.46 6.46 -31.99
CA MET A 299 -32.31 5.54 -31.78
C MET A 299 -32.28 5.10 -30.32
N THR A 300 -32.56 3.81 -30.17
CA THR A 300 -32.43 2.97 -29.02
C THR A 300 -31.10 3.21 -28.33
N GLY A 301 -31.16 3.36 -26.97
CA GLY A 301 -30.03 3.58 -26.13
C GLY A 301 -29.03 2.42 -26.14
N GLU A 302 -27.86 2.71 -26.61
CA GLU A 302 -26.66 1.88 -26.30
C GLU A 302 -25.43 2.77 -26.23
N ASN A 303 -24.68 2.56 -25.12
CA ASN A 303 -23.34 3.10 -24.80
C ASN A 303 -23.22 4.51 -24.20
N ARG A 304 -23.93 4.78 -23.11
CA ARG A 304 -23.42 5.62 -22.03
C ARG A 304 -22.89 4.73 -20.93
N ALA A 305 -21.63 4.31 -21.02
CA ALA A 305 -20.94 3.82 -19.84
C ALA A 305 -20.66 5.05 -18.94
N GLU A 306 -21.62 5.41 -18.08
CA GLU A 306 -21.36 6.23 -16.92
C GLU A 306 -20.45 5.42 -15.99
N TYR A 307 -19.17 5.48 -16.25
CA TYR A 307 -18.20 5.00 -15.28
C TYR A 307 -18.25 5.95 -14.08
N GLY A 308 -18.43 5.41 -12.87
CA GLY A 308 -18.20 6.16 -11.64
C GLY A 308 -16.77 6.77 -11.65
N PRO A 309 -16.40 7.53 -10.63
CA PRO A 309 -15.10 8.20 -10.63
C PRO A 309 -13.96 7.21 -10.85
N VAL A 310 -13.05 7.54 -11.77
CA VAL A 310 -11.86 6.77 -12.13
C VAL A 310 -10.62 7.41 -11.54
N ILE A 311 -9.56 6.62 -11.37
CA ILE A 311 -8.22 7.14 -11.12
C ILE A 311 -7.56 7.32 -12.49
N LEU A 312 -7.22 8.56 -12.83
CA LEU A 312 -6.39 8.90 -13.98
C LEU A 312 -5.01 9.29 -13.46
N ALA A 313 -3.98 8.68 -14.01
CA ALA A 313 -2.60 8.89 -13.55
C ALA A 313 -1.65 9.18 -14.72
N SER A 314 -0.67 10.03 -14.43
CA SER A 314 0.46 10.37 -15.29
C SER A 314 1.77 9.99 -14.59
N ASP A 315 2.78 9.66 -15.39
CA ASP A 315 4.15 9.42 -14.95
C ASP A 315 5.13 10.45 -15.54
N HIS A 316 4.61 11.50 -16.18
CA HIS A 316 5.39 12.61 -16.68
C HIS A 316 5.86 13.50 -15.53
N GLY A 317 7.18 13.66 -15.36
CA GLY A 317 7.75 14.45 -14.26
C GLY A 317 7.58 13.85 -12.86
N GLY A 318 7.24 12.56 -12.77
CA GLY A 318 6.94 11.82 -11.56
C GLY A 318 5.47 11.38 -11.51
N PHE A 319 5.21 10.35 -10.68
CA PHE A 319 3.85 9.82 -10.53
C PHE A 319 2.90 10.85 -9.93
N CYS A 320 1.79 11.11 -10.62
CA CYS A 320 0.67 11.93 -10.14
C CYS A 320 -0.65 11.32 -10.60
N SER A 321 -1.68 11.34 -9.76
CA SER A 321 -3.02 10.87 -10.10
C SER A 321 -4.11 11.77 -9.54
N VAL A 322 -5.24 11.81 -10.24
CA VAL A 322 -6.49 12.46 -9.83
C VAL A 322 -7.62 11.43 -9.82
N MET A 323 -8.62 11.67 -8.98
CA MET A 323 -9.87 10.92 -9.00
C MET A 323 -10.91 11.79 -9.71
N THR A 324 -11.29 11.42 -10.93
CA THR A 324 -12.07 12.24 -11.84
C THR A 324 -13.06 11.41 -12.67
N HIS A 325 -13.81 12.07 -13.53
CA HIS A 325 -14.61 11.46 -14.58
C HIS A 325 -13.95 11.71 -15.93
N VAL A 326 -13.98 10.74 -16.81
CA VAL A 326 -13.48 10.85 -18.18
C VAL A 326 -14.54 10.41 -19.16
N ALA A 327 -14.51 10.90 -20.38
CA ALA A 327 -15.27 10.34 -21.49
C ALA A 327 -14.35 9.46 -22.34
N GLU A 328 -14.85 8.31 -22.78
CA GLU A 328 -14.13 7.40 -23.67
C GLU A 328 -14.79 7.44 -25.05
N PRO A 329 -14.31 8.30 -25.97
CA PRO A 329 -14.87 8.38 -27.31
C PRO A 329 -14.63 7.10 -28.11
N GLU A 330 -13.52 6.42 -27.86
CA GLU A 330 -13.11 5.16 -28.47
C GLU A 330 -12.34 4.32 -27.44
N PRO A 331 -12.30 2.99 -27.59
CA PRO A 331 -11.53 2.13 -26.70
C PRO A 331 -10.06 2.57 -26.60
N GLY A 332 -9.59 2.81 -25.39
CA GLY A 332 -8.21 3.25 -25.13
C GLY A 332 -7.96 4.75 -25.35
N GLN A 333 -8.95 5.53 -25.70
CA GLN A 333 -8.86 6.98 -25.80
C GLN A 333 -9.73 7.64 -24.71
N VAL A 334 -9.24 8.74 -24.13
CA VAL A 334 -9.98 9.49 -23.10
C VAL A 334 -10.00 10.98 -23.40
N ARG A 335 -11.13 11.61 -23.12
CA ARG A 335 -11.22 13.07 -22.98
C ARG A 335 -11.21 13.41 -21.51
N ILE A 336 -10.46 14.43 -21.16
CA ILE A 336 -10.22 14.86 -19.78
C ILE A 336 -10.52 16.33 -19.62
N ARG A 337 -10.73 16.77 -18.38
CA ARG A 337 -10.98 18.17 -18.08
C ARG A 337 -9.67 18.98 -18.14
N PRO A 338 -9.75 20.30 -18.44
CA PRO A 338 -8.57 21.17 -18.45
C PRO A 338 -7.85 21.22 -17.09
N GLU A 339 -8.59 21.12 -15.98
CA GLU A 339 -8.01 21.08 -14.64
C GLU A 339 -7.20 19.81 -14.40
N ASP A 340 -7.71 18.65 -14.81
CA ASP A 340 -7.01 17.37 -14.73
C ASP A 340 -5.77 17.35 -15.62
N ALA A 341 -5.88 17.88 -16.84
CA ALA A 341 -4.78 17.99 -17.79
C ALA A 341 -3.63 18.82 -17.20
N ARG A 342 -3.93 20.00 -16.62
CA ARG A 342 -2.92 20.86 -15.97
C ARG A 342 -2.27 20.17 -14.79
N THR A 343 -3.05 19.55 -13.91
CA THR A 343 -2.56 18.89 -12.70
C THR A 343 -1.68 17.69 -13.02
N LEU A 344 -2.03 16.93 -14.06
CA LEU A 344 -1.29 15.75 -14.49
C LEU A 344 -0.17 16.04 -15.50
N GLY A 345 -0.02 17.27 -15.98
CA GLY A 345 0.92 17.62 -17.02
C GLY A 345 0.62 16.89 -18.35
N LEU A 346 -0.65 16.70 -18.68
CA LEU A 346 -1.08 15.95 -19.88
C LEU A 346 -1.57 16.89 -20.97
N GLU A 347 -1.19 16.58 -22.20
CA GLU A 347 -1.65 17.20 -23.43
C GLU A 347 -2.35 16.17 -24.33
N THR A 348 -3.06 16.62 -25.35
CA THR A 348 -3.62 15.73 -26.39
C THR A 348 -2.50 14.93 -27.03
N GLY A 349 -2.71 13.61 -27.14
CA GLY A 349 -1.72 12.66 -27.61
C GLY A 349 -0.88 12.01 -26.51
N CYS A 350 -0.84 12.57 -25.29
CA CYS A 350 -0.11 11.98 -24.18
C CYS A 350 -0.73 10.65 -23.72
N ARG A 351 0.14 9.75 -23.23
CA ARG A 351 -0.27 8.50 -22.59
C ARG A 351 -0.56 8.74 -21.10
N ALA A 352 -1.62 8.11 -20.60
CA ALA A 352 -1.97 8.07 -19.20
C ALA A 352 -2.34 6.66 -18.77
N ARG A 353 -2.54 6.46 -17.46
CA ARG A 353 -3.06 5.23 -16.88
C ARG A 353 -4.45 5.47 -16.30
N LEU A 354 -5.35 4.53 -16.55
CA LEU A 354 -6.73 4.60 -16.10
C LEU A 354 -7.08 3.37 -15.28
N LEU A 355 -7.62 3.57 -14.08
CA LEU A 355 -8.21 2.54 -13.26
C LEU A 355 -9.65 2.93 -12.91
N SER A 356 -10.62 2.16 -13.41
CA SER A 356 -12.02 2.30 -13.06
C SER A 356 -12.30 1.58 -11.73
N ARG A 357 -13.24 2.11 -10.94
CA ARG A 357 -13.69 1.43 -9.73
C ARG A 357 -14.50 0.18 -10.13
N SER A 358 -14.22 -0.98 -9.50
CA SER A 358 -15.10 -2.14 -9.63
C SER A 358 -16.48 -1.83 -9.02
N ARG A 359 -17.51 -2.26 -9.70
CA ARG A 359 -18.90 -2.16 -9.21
C ARG A 359 -19.13 -3.02 -7.97
#